data_84ab6ad636ce2db3421f0efff89cc471
#
_entry.id   84ab6ad636ce2db3421f0efff89cc471
#
_cell.length_a   1.000
_cell.length_b   1.000
_cell.length_c   1.000
_cell.angle_alpha   90.00
_cell.angle_beta   90.00
_cell.angle_gamma   90.00
#
_symmetry.space_group_name_H-M   'P 1'
#
loop_
_entity.id
_entity.type
_entity.pdbx_description
1 polymer ?
#
loop_
_entity_poly.entity_id
_entity_poly.type
_entity_poly.pdbx_seq_one_letter_code
_entity_poly.pdbx_strand_id
1 'polypeptide(L)'
;CDSITIEAGGEAGLFYAFQTLMQLIFPSQKAEKGSVAIPCVKISDSPRYKWRGMHLDVSRHFFQKEFIFRMLDAMAMHKLNTFHWHLTDDQGWRIEIDRYPELAAVAAWRDETLIGHGSETPWVYDGTRYGGYYTKEDVREVVEYAARLHINVVPEIEMPGHAVAALQAYPELSCTGGPVPPFNRWGVSEDVFCAGKEETFEFLEGVLTEVAEMFPYEYIHIGGDECPKVRWEQCPLCQKRRADNNLKDEHELQSYFVKRMEAFLAAKGKKIIGWDEILDGGIAENAAVMSWRGHSGGIQAANMGHDVVMTPHLFVYLDYYQSEYNEPLSIGGMLPLEKVYSID
;
A
#
# COMPACT_ATOMS: atom_id res chain seq x y z
N CYS A 1 -8.05 26.37 36.62
CA CYS A 1 -7.13 25.22 36.68
C CYS A 1 -5.72 25.75 36.61
N ASP A 2 -4.85 25.33 37.54
CA ASP A 2 -3.51 25.86 37.69
C ASP A 2 -2.45 24.87 37.19
N SER A 3 -2.88 23.71 36.68
CA SER A 3 -1.98 22.66 36.16
C SER A 3 -2.63 21.86 35.04
N ILE A 4 -1.77 21.27 34.21
CA ILE A 4 -2.12 20.28 33.21
C ILE A 4 -1.49 18.97 33.67
N THR A 5 -2.29 17.92 33.77
CA THR A 5 -1.81 16.57 34.07
C THR A 5 -2.15 15.65 32.89
N ILE A 6 -1.17 14.90 32.44
CA ILE A 6 -1.31 13.90 31.38
C ILE A 6 -0.86 12.57 31.95
N GLU A 7 -1.71 11.53 31.83
CA GLU A 7 -1.42 10.17 32.24
C GLU A 7 -1.74 9.22 31.09
N ALA A 8 -0.88 8.22 30.85
CA ALA A 8 -1.09 7.21 29.82
C ALA A 8 -0.41 5.90 30.20
N GLY A 9 -0.82 4.79 29.59
CA GLY A 9 -0.25 3.47 29.82
C GLY A 9 1.11 3.22 29.14
N GLY A 10 1.60 4.16 28.32
CA GLY A 10 2.88 4.05 27.62
C GLY A 10 3.20 5.29 26.78
N GLU A 11 4.38 5.29 26.14
CA GLU A 11 4.91 6.43 25.38
C GLU A 11 3.99 6.89 24.23
N ALA A 12 3.43 5.96 23.44
CA ALA A 12 2.49 6.29 22.38
C ALA A 12 1.22 6.97 22.94
N GLY A 13 0.73 6.54 24.11
CA GLY A 13 -0.41 7.18 24.79
C GLY A 13 -0.10 8.60 25.22
N LEU A 14 1.10 8.85 25.75
CA LEU A 14 1.58 10.21 26.07
C LEU A 14 1.66 11.07 24.81
N PHE A 15 2.21 10.54 23.75
CA PHE A 15 2.29 11.23 22.45
C PHE A 15 0.89 11.64 21.95
N TYR A 16 -0.09 10.73 21.97
CA TYR A 16 -1.45 11.03 21.52
C TYR A 16 -2.17 12.05 22.44
N ALA A 17 -1.89 12.01 23.73
CA ALA A 17 -2.41 13.00 24.66
C ALA A 17 -1.81 14.42 24.36
N PHE A 18 -0.54 14.49 23.97
CA PHE A 18 0.05 15.72 23.48
C PHE A 18 -0.63 16.22 22.20
N GLN A 19 -0.97 15.36 21.24
CA GLN A 19 -1.74 15.75 20.06
C GLN A 19 -3.10 16.36 20.45
N THR A 20 -3.79 15.75 21.44
CA THR A 20 -5.03 16.32 22.00
C THR A 20 -4.81 17.71 22.61
N LEU A 21 -3.74 17.88 23.40
CA LEU A 21 -3.40 19.17 24.00
C LEU A 21 -3.14 20.23 22.92
N MET A 22 -2.37 19.90 21.86
CA MET A 22 -2.11 20.79 20.74
C MET A 22 -3.41 21.23 20.05
N GLN A 23 -4.35 20.30 19.83
CA GLN A 23 -5.66 20.62 19.25
C GLN A 23 -6.50 21.56 20.13
N LEU A 24 -6.34 21.52 21.45
CA LEU A 24 -6.98 22.47 22.37
C LEU A 24 -6.33 23.86 22.33
N ILE A 25 -5.04 23.93 22.03
CA ILE A 25 -4.28 25.18 21.96
C ILE A 25 -4.57 25.96 20.67
N PHE A 26 -4.61 25.29 19.52
CA PHE A 26 -4.75 25.93 18.20
C PHE A 26 -5.97 26.85 18.04
N PRO A 27 -7.19 26.49 18.49
CA PRO A 27 -8.35 27.37 18.39
C PRO A 27 -8.27 28.62 19.27
N SER A 28 -7.44 28.59 20.33
CA SER A 28 -7.35 29.64 21.33
C SER A 28 -6.30 30.71 21.03
N GLN A 29 -5.66 30.70 19.83
CA GLN A 29 -4.63 31.65 19.43
C GLN A 29 -5.05 33.14 19.35
N LYS A 30 -6.26 33.49 19.79
CA LYS A 30 -6.66 34.90 20.01
C LYS A 30 -6.11 35.49 21.33
N ALA A 31 -5.14 34.84 21.94
CA ALA A 31 -4.56 35.29 23.21
C ALA A 31 -3.67 36.50 23.05
N GLU A 32 -3.77 37.39 24.01
CA GLU A 32 -2.86 38.54 24.19
C GLU A 32 -1.41 38.04 24.32
N LYS A 33 -0.44 38.88 23.93
CA LYS A 33 0.98 38.54 23.85
C LYS A 33 1.47 37.67 25.04
N GLY A 34 1.81 36.43 24.74
CA GLY A 34 2.57 35.55 25.62
C GLY A 34 1.78 34.57 26.48
N SER A 35 0.45 34.46 26.34
CA SER A 35 -0.35 33.48 27.03
C SER A 35 -1.38 32.81 26.10
N VAL A 36 -1.65 31.54 26.32
CA VAL A 36 -2.70 30.77 25.61
C VAL A 36 -3.70 30.28 26.66
N ALA A 37 -4.97 30.61 26.49
CA ALA A 37 -6.03 30.09 27.35
C ALA A 37 -6.48 28.73 26.86
N ILE A 38 -6.42 27.73 27.72
CA ILE A 38 -6.91 26.37 27.47
C ILE A 38 -8.13 26.13 28.35
N PRO A 39 -9.21 25.55 27.82
CA PRO A 39 -10.37 25.23 28.64
C PRO A 39 -10.03 24.20 29.73
N CYS A 40 -10.60 24.38 30.91
CA CYS A 40 -10.50 23.39 31.99
C CYS A 40 -11.37 22.19 31.66
N VAL A 41 -10.76 21.12 31.19
CA VAL A 41 -11.45 19.90 30.74
C VAL A 41 -10.82 18.66 31.37
N LYS A 42 -11.60 17.61 31.47
CA LYS A 42 -11.11 16.25 31.74
C LYS A 42 -11.44 15.38 30.51
N ILE A 43 -10.40 14.84 29.90
CA ILE A 43 -10.51 13.99 28.73
C ILE A 43 -10.02 12.59 29.11
N SER A 44 -10.81 11.57 28.79
CA SER A 44 -10.43 10.16 28.84
C SER A 44 -10.62 9.60 27.43
N ASP A 45 -9.53 9.11 26.83
CA ASP A 45 -9.50 8.70 25.43
C ASP A 45 -8.76 7.36 25.28
N SER A 46 -9.25 6.53 24.38
CA SER A 46 -8.60 5.29 23.99
C SER A 46 -8.95 4.96 22.54
N PRO A 47 -8.01 4.37 21.76
CA PRO A 47 -8.33 3.99 20.40
C PRO A 47 -9.36 2.85 20.36
N ARG A 48 -10.38 2.97 19.51
CA ARG A 48 -11.35 1.90 19.24
C ARG A 48 -10.69 0.74 18.48
N TYR A 49 -9.79 1.08 17.53
CA TYR A 49 -9.06 0.12 16.72
C TYR A 49 -7.55 0.23 16.94
N LYS A 50 -6.87 -0.92 16.94
CA LYS A 50 -5.40 -0.99 17.06
C LYS A 50 -4.71 -0.45 15.80
N TRP A 51 -5.25 -0.78 14.61
CA TRP A 51 -4.78 -0.29 13.32
C TRP A 51 -5.60 0.93 12.89
N ARG A 52 -4.93 2.04 12.68
CA ARG A 52 -5.51 3.30 12.16
C ARG A 52 -4.58 3.79 11.07
N GLY A 53 -4.84 3.32 9.84
CA GLY A 53 -3.92 3.48 8.72
C GLY A 53 -4.28 4.60 7.78
N MET A 54 -3.27 5.01 7.00
CA MET A 54 -3.40 5.82 5.81
C MET A 54 -2.51 5.22 4.72
N HIS A 55 -3.06 5.08 3.52
CA HIS A 55 -2.38 4.56 2.35
C HIS A 55 -1.93 5.72 1.44
N LEU A 56 -0.76 5.58 0.83
CA LEU A 56 -0.29 6.49 -0.22
C LEU A 56 0.29 5.69 -1.38
N ASP A 57 -0.33 5.82 -2.53
CA ASP A 57 0.18 5.30 -3.80
C ASP A 57 1.23 6.27 -4.36
N VAL A 58 2.47 5.84 -4.36
CA VAL A 58 3.61 6.58 -4.93
C VAL A 58 4.05 5.98 -6.27
N SER A 59 3.42 4.89 -6.69
CA SER A 59 3.74 4.20 -7.92
C SER A 59 3.12 4.89 -9.13
N ARG A 60 1.81 5.12 -9.10
CA ARG A 60 1.12 5.84 -10.19
C ARG A 60 1.57 7.28 -10.27
N HIS A 61 1.82 7.92 -9.12
CA HIS A 61 2.42 9.25 -9.02
C HIS A 61 3.51 9.28 -7.95
N PHE A 62 4.75 9.60 -8.35
CA PHE A 62 5.90 9.67 -7.43
C PHE A 62 5.88 10.96 -6.63
N PHE A 63 5.91 10.85 -5.29
CA PHE A 63 6.05 11.96 -4.36
C PHE A 63 7.45 11.97 -3.75
N GLN A 64 8.05 13.14 -3.66
CA GLN A 64 9.33 13.30 -2.94
C GLN A 64 9.16 13.01 -1.43
N LYS A 65 10.22 12.58 -0.76
CA LYS A 65 10.17 12.21 0.68
C LYS A 65 9.68 13.33 1.59
N GLU A 66 9.90 14.60 1.19
CA GLU A 66 9.40 15.76 1.94
C GLU A 66 7.88 15.83 1.99
N PHE A 67 7.20 15.31 0.97
CA PHE A 67 5.75 15.15 1.02
C PHE A 67 5.35 14.07 2.03
N ILE A 68 6.09 12.97 2.07
CA ILE A 68 5.84 11.87 3.01
C ILE A 68 6.00 12.34 4.46
N PHE A 69 7.04 13.13 4.77
CA PHE A 69 7.20 13.71 6.11
C PHE A 69 6.00 14.56 6.52
N ARG A 70 5.50 15.43 5.62
CA ARG A 70 4.29 16.23 5.89
C ARG A 70 3.05 15.36 6.09
N MET A 71 2.93 14.27 5.34
CA MET A 71 1.83 13.32 5.50
C MET A 71 1.91 12.60 6.85
N LEU A 72 3.10 12.17 7.28
CA LEU A 72 3.32 11.56 8.58
C LEU A 72 2.99 12.53 9.72
N ASP A 73 3.34 13.82 9.60
CA ASP A 73 2.94 14.85 10.57
C ASP A 73 1.41 14.98 10.67
N ALA A 74 0.73 15.02 9.52
CA ALA A 74 -0.73 15.05 9.48
C ALA A 74 -1.35 13.78 10.09
N MET A 75 -0.80 12.61 9.79
CA MET A 75 -1.22 11.34 10.39
C MET A 75 -1.06 11.38 11.92
N ALA A 76 0.08 11.88 12.42
CA ALA A 76 0.34 12.03 13.85
C ALA A 76 -0.68 12.95 14.54
N MET A 77 -1.01 14.09 13.93
CA MET A 77 -2.04 15.01 14.43
C MET A 77 -3.40 14.33 14.60
N HIS A 78 -3.73 13.42 13.69
CA HIS A 78 -4.97 12.64 13.71
C HIS A 78 -4.86 11.32 14.47
N LYS A 79 -3.74 11.06 15.14
CA LYS A 79 -3.48 9.83 15.92
C LYS A 79 -3.55 8.56 15.07
N LEU A 80 -3.29 8.65 13.77
CA LEU A 80 -3.07 7.50 12.92
C LEU A 80 -1.72 6.87 13.26
N ASN A 81 -1.61 5.53 13.15
CA ASN A 81 -0.43 4.82 13.63
C ASN A 81 0.15 3.82 12.61
N THR A 82 -0.37 3.81 11.40
CA THR A 82 0.12 2.90 10.36
C THR A 82 0.12 3.60 9.02
N PHE A 83 1.29 3.74 8.43
CA PHE A 83 1.47 4.26 7.08
C PHE A 83 1.65 3.10 6.12
N HIS A 84 0.70 2.91 5.21
CA HIS A 84 0.76 1.94 4.14
C HIS A 84 1.37 2.61 2.91
N TRP A 85 2.59 2.21 2.56
CA TRP A 85 3.38 2.82 1.50
C TRP A 85 3.37 1.92 0.27
N HIS A 86 2.54 2.26 -0.72
CA HIS A 86 2.38 1.52 -1.96
C HIS A 86 3.51 1.88 -2.93
N LEU A 87 4.54 1.06 -2.93
CA LEU A 87 5.85 1.36 -3.54
C LEU A 87 5.99 0.84 -4.97
N THR A 88 5.18 -0.11 -5.39
CA THR A 88 5.33 -0.78 -6.70
C THR A 88 4.00 -1.06 -7.35
N ASP A 89 3.91 -0.84 -8.67
CA ASP A 89 2.74 -1.12 -9.49
C ASP A 89 3.11 -1.13 -10.97
N ASP A 90 2.14 -1.31 -11.87
CA ASP A 90 2.31 -1.34 -13.32
C ASP A 90 3.02 -0.10 -13.87
N GLN A 91 2.79 1.09 -13.27
CA GLN A 91 3.27 2.37 -13.79
C GLN A 91 4.62 2.79 -13.20
N GLY A 92 5.15 2.06 -12.21
CA GLY A 92 6.44 2.39 -11.66
C GLY A 92 6.84 1.58 -10.42
N TRP A 93 8.12 1.33 -10.31
CA TRP A 93 8.77 0.74 -9.15
C TRP A 93 9.52 1.83 -8.38
N ARG A 94 9.23 2.02 -7.08
CA ARG A 94 9.68 3.21 -6.35
C ARG A 94 10.66 2.96 -5.21
N ILE A 95 11.25 1.76 -5.11
CA ILE A 95 12.20 1.43 -4.05
C ILE A 95 13.48 0.81 -4.62
N GLU A 96 14.62 1.30 -4.13
CA GLU A 96 15.94 0.77 -4.50
C GLU A 96 16.15 -0.63 -3.92
N ILE A 97 16.60 -1.56 -4.77
CA ILE A 97 16.97 -2.93 -4.41
C ILE A 97 18.37 -3.21 -5.00
N ASP A 98 19.36 -3.35 -4.15
CA ASP A 98 20.76 -3.49 -4.58
C ASP A 98 20.98 -4.70 -5.49
N ARG A 99 20.30 -5.81 -5.17
CA ARG A 99 20.40 -7.04 -5.95
C ARG A 99 19.85 -6.90 -7.36
N TYR A 100 18.92 -5.96 -7.56
CA TYR A 100 18.20 -5.79 -8.81
C TYR A 100 18.21 -4.32 -9.27
N PRO A 101 19.37 -3.79 -9.71
CA PRO A 101 19.55 -2.35 -9.99
C PRO A 101 18.67 -1.82 -11.13
N GLU A 102 18.24 -2.68 -12.05
CA GLU A 102 17.37 -2.27 -13.16
C GLU A 102 15.96 -1.86 -12.67
N LEU A 103 15.56 -2.24 -11.46
CA LEU A 103 14.32 -1.75 -10.82
C LEU A 103 14.36 -0.23 -10.61
N ALA A 104 15.51 0.32 -10.25
CA ALA A 104 15.70 1.77 -10.11
C ALA A 104 16.04 2.44 -11.46
N ALA A 105 16.84 1.77 -12.30
CA ALA A 105 17.33 2.35 -13.54
C ALA A 105 16.27 2.37 -14.64
N VAL A 106 15.43 1.34 -14.73
CA VAL A 106 14.40 1.15 -15.77
C VAL A 106 13.00 1.25 -15.20
N ALA A 107 12.65 0.38 -14.24
CA ALA A 107 11.27 0.25 -13.76
C ALA A 107 10.74 1.46 -12.98
N ALA A 108 11.62 2.34 -12.49
CA ALA A 108 11.23 3.58 -11.84
C ALA A 108 10.79 4.69 -12.81
N TRP A 109 10.85 4.45 -14.12
CA TRP A 109 10.66 5.50 -15.14
C TRP A 109 9.69 5.04 -16.23
N ARG A 110 8.89 6.00 -16.72
CA ARG A 110 8.08 5.87 -17.93
C ARG A 110 8.34 7.06 -18.86
N ASP A 111 8.27 6.83 -20.17
CA ASP A 111 8.64 7.85 -21.16
C ASP A 111 7.58 8.92 -21.33
N GLU A 112 6.35 8.62 -20.99
CA GLU A 112 5.19 9.52 -21.10
C GLU A 112 4.08 9.11 -20.13
N THR A 113 3.13 10.01 -19.93
CA THR A 113 1.93 9.76 -19.11
C THR A 113 0.67 10.11 -19.90
N LEU A 114 -0.39 9.32 -19.74
CA LEU A 114 -1.70 9.60 -20.35
C LEU A 114 -2.24 10.95 -19.83
N ILE A 115 -2.67 11.80 -20.75
CA ILE A 115 -3.39 13.05 -20.46
C ILE A 115 -4.89 12.74 -20.39
N GLY A 116 -5.54 13.18 -19.32
CA GLY A 116 -6.98 12.95 -19.14
C GLY A 116 -7.29 11.59 -18.53
N HIS A 117 -8.55 11.19 -18.61
CA HIS A 117 -9.02 9.95 -18.00
C HIS A 117 -8.83 8.74 -18.92
N GLY A 118 -8.50 7.57 -18.34
CA GLY A 118 -8.25 6.34 -19.11
C GLY A 118 -9.45 5.82 -19.92
N SER A 119 -10.67 6.25 -19.60
CA SER A 119 -11.86 5.93 -20.38
C SER A 119 -12.07 6.83 -21.61
N GLU A 120 -11.31 7.92 -21.75
CA GLU A 120 -11.42 8.87 -22.86
C GLU A 120 -10.56 8.40 -24.04
N THR A 121 -11.13 8.32 -25.24
CA THR A 121 -10.41 7.93 -26.45
C THR A 121 -10.60 8.97 -27.55
N PRO A 122 -9.60 9.19 -28.44
CA PRO A 122 -8.28 8.52 -28.49
C PRO A 122 -7.37 8.92 -27.33
N TRP A 123 -6.53 7.99 -26.86
CA TRP A 123 -5.54 8.30 -25.84
C TRP A 123 -4.49 9.26 -26.37
N VAL A 124 -4.17 10.28 -25.57
CA VAL A 124 -3.16 11.28 -25.85
C VAL A 124 -2.17 11.27 -24.70
N TYR A 125 -0.87 11.28 -25.00
CA TYR A 125 0.21 11.23 -24.03
C TYR A 125 0.99 12.54 -24.03
N ASP A 126 1.64 12.86 -22.91
CA ASP A 126 2.36 14.12 -22.72
C ASP A 126 3.80 14.11 -23.31
N GLY A 127 4.30 12.93 -23.70
CA GLY A 127 5.66 12.76 -24.23
C GLY A 127 6.76 13.17 -23.25
N THR A 128 6.46 13.21 -21.96
CA THR A 128 7.38 13.68 -20.92
C THR A 128 7.80 12.52 -20.04
N ARG A 129 9.12 12.25 -20.00
CA ARG A 129 9.67 11.23 -19.11
C ARG A 129 9.38 11.56 -17.66
N TYR A 130 8.76 10.60 -16.95
CA TYR A 130 8.31 10.76 -15.57
C TYR A 130 8.77 9.58 -14.72
N GLY A 131 9.12 9.84 -13.47
CA GLY A 131 9.46 8.80 -12.52
C GLY A 131 10.29 9.29 -11.35
N GLY A 132 10.84 8.36 -10.62
CA GLY A 132 11.64 8.53 -9.43
C GLY A 132 11.57 7.29 -8.55
N TYR A 133 12.45 7.20 -7.58
CA TYR A 133 12.46 6.13 -6.58
C TYR A 133 13.07 6.66 -5.28
N TYR A 134 12.83 5.93 -4.21
CA TYR A 134 13.45 6.18 -2.91
C TYR A 134 14.70 5.29 -2.81
N THR A 135 15.83 5.93 -2.45
CA THR A 135 17.04 5.21 -2.08
C THR A 135 16.83 4.51 -0.74
N LYS A 136 17.65 3.52 -0.42
CA LYS A 136 17.63 2.88 0.91
C LYS A 136 17.80 3.89 2.05
N GLU A 137 18.58 4.94 1.81
CA GLU A 137 18.73 6.04 2.77
C GLU A 137 17.43 6.82 2.95
N ASP A 138 16.72 7.15 1.85
CA ASP A 138 15.42 7.80 1.93
C ASP A 138 14.40 6.96 2.70
N VAL A 139 14.38 5.64 2.44
CA VAL A 139 13.52 4.70 3.16
C VAL A 139 13.86 4.70 4.66
N ARG A 140 15.14 4.62 5.00
CA ARG A 140 15.61 4.65 6.39
C ARG A 140 15.15 5.93 7.09
N GLU A 141 15.35 7.09 6.46
CA GLU A 141 14.93 8.38 7.03
C GLU A 141 13.42 8.43 7.27
N VAL A 142 12.60 7.95 6.33
CA VAL A 142 11.14 7.90 6.47
C VAL A 142 10.73 6.97 7.62
N VAL A 143 11.30 5.77 7.69
CA VAL A 143 11.00 4.79 8.75
C VAL A 143 11.39 5.33 10.13
N GLU A 144 12.57 5.93 10.27
CA GLU A 144 13.01 6.54 11.52
C GLU A 144 12.15 7.75 11.91
N TYR A 145 11.72 8.55 10.95
CA TYR A 145 10.83 9.68 11.20
C TYR A 145 9.46 9.20 11.69
N ALA A 146 8.88 8.23 11.00
CA ALA A 146 7.60 7.61 11.38
C ALA A 146 7.65 6.99 12.79
N ALA A 147 8.75 6.31 13.12
CA ALA A 147 8.94 5.71 14.45
C ALA A 147 8.90 6.77 15.57
N ARG A 148 9.49 7.95 15.37
CA ARG A 148 9.42 9.07 16.34
C ARG A 148 7.99 9.59 16.54
N LEU A 149 7.12 9.40 15.56
CA LEU A 149 5.70 9.77 15.60
C LEU A 149 4.79 8.61 16.03
N HIS A 150 5.37 7.50 16.48
CA HIS A 150 4.65 6.25 16.80
C HIS A 150 3.80 5.72 15.64
N ILE A 151 4.32 5.84 14.41
CA ILE A 151 3.71 5.34 13.18
C ILE A 151 4.55 4.18 12.66
N ASN A 152 3.92 3.01 12.44
CA ASN A 152 4.51 1.88 11.74
C ASN A 152 4.43 2.10 10.23
N VAL A 153 5.46 1.69 9.49
CA VAL A 153 5.46 1.73 8.03
C VAL A 153 5.28 0.32 7.48
N VAL A 154 4.25 0.14 6.65
CA VAL A 154 3.96 -1.11 5.93
C VAL A 154 4.27 -0.88 4.46
N PRO A 155 5.36 -1.46 3.93
CA PRO A 155 5.65 -1.38 2.50
C PRO A 155 4.72 -2.32 1.73
N GLU A 156 4.30 -1.90 0.54
CA GLU A 156 3.62 -2.75 -0.41
C GLU A 156 4.49 -3.03 -1.62
N ILE A 157 4.67 -4.32 -1.90
CA ILE A 157 5.35 -4.86 -3.07
C ILE A 157 4.36 -5.75 -3.79
N GLU A 158 3.87 -5.27 -4.91
CA GLU A 158 2.83 -5.92 -5.69
C GLU A 158 3.28 -7.24 -6.32
N MET A 159 2.46 -8.24 -6.14
CA MET A 159 2.57 -9.57 -6.74
C MET A 159 1.26 -10.37 -6.61
N PRO A 160 0.90 -11.24 -7.56
CA PRO A 160 1.57 -11.49 -8.85
C PRO A 160 1.17 -10.52 -9.96
N GLY A 161 0.06 -9.77 -9.79
CA GLY A 161 -0.40 -8.70 -10.65
C GLY A 161 0.37 -7.40 -10.44
N HIS A 162 -0.05 -6.32 -11.12
CA HIS A 162 0.53 -4.98 -10.99
C HIS A 162 2.07 -4.95 -11.09
N ALA A 163 2.61 -5.77 -12.01
CA ALA A 163 4.02 -6.11 -12.09
C ALA A 163 4.74 -5.54 -13.32
N VAL A 164 4.03 -4.80 -14.20
CA VAL A 164 4.59 -4.39 -15.51
C VAL A 164 5.88 -3.61 -15.36
N ALA A 165 5.99 -2.69 -14.42
CA ALA A 165 7.23 -1.94 -14.23
C ALA A 165 8.42 -2.88 -13.96
N ALA A 166 8.26 -3.86 -13.07
CA ALA A 166 9.30 -4.87 -12.82
C ALA A 166 9.57 -5.75 -14.04
N LEU A 167 8.53 -6.14 -14.76
CA LEU A 167 8.64 -6.96 -15.97
C LEU A 167 9.28 -6.21 -17.17
N GLN A 168 9.26 -4.90 -17.19
CA GLN A 168 10.03 -4.10 -18.15
C GLN A 168 11.52 -4.19 -17.88
N ALA A 169 11.92 -4.20 -16.62
CA ALA A 169 13.30 -4.33 -16.22
C ALA A 169 13.83 -5.77 -16.33
N TYR A 170 12.95 -6.75 -16.05
CA TYR A 170 13.25 -8.19 -16.01
C TYR A 170 12.19 -8.98 -16.78
N PRO A 171 12.13 -8.86 -18.13
CA PRO A 171 11.06 -9.46 -18.94
C PRO A 171 11.03 -10.97 -18.90
N GLU A 172 12.15 -11.62 -18.58
CA GLU A 172 12.26 -13.07 -18.39
C GLU A 172 11.35 -13.60 -17.28
N LEU A 173 10.91 -12.75 -16.36
CA LEU A 173 9.99 -13.12 -15.26
C LEU A 173 8.53 -13.18 -15.70
N SER A 174 8.21 -12.66 -16.89
CA SER A 174 6.86 -12.75 -17.47
C SER A 174 6.57 -14.14 -18.06
N CYS A 175 5.30 -14.45 -18.28
CA CYS A 175 4.91 -15.70 -18.98
C CYS A 175 5.41 -15.76 -20.41
N THR A 176 5.55 -14.62 -21.08
CA THR A 176 6.02 -14.53 -22.47
C THR A 176 7.53 -14.60 -22.57
N GLY A 177 8.25 -14.20 -21.53
CA GLY A 177 9.72 -14.11 -21.52
C GLY A 177 10.30 -13.06 -22.50
N GLY A 178 9.44 -12.27 -23.14
CA GLY A 178 9.80 -11.23 -24.10
C GLY A 178 9.56 -9.83 -23.57
N PRO A 179 9.86 -8.79 -24.36
CA PRO A 179 9.64 -7.41 -23.94
C PRO A 179 8.20 -7.17 -23.50
N VAL A 180 8.04 -6.54 -22.36
CA VAL A 180 6.73 -6.09 -21.83
C VAL A 180 6.60 -4.60 -22.13
N PRO A 181 5.54 -4.16 -22.84
CA PRO A 181 5.36 -2.75 -23.17
C PRO A 181 5.07 -1.92 -21.91
N PRO A 182 5.49 -0.63 -21.91
CA PRO A 182 5.20 0.28 -20.80
C PRO A 182 3.69 0.40 -20.52
N PHE A 183 3.35 0.47 -19.24
CA PHE A 183 1.98 0.71 -18.80
C PHE A 183 1.86 2.13 -18.24
N ASN A 184 1.68 3.11 -19.11
CA ASN A 184 1.71 4.54 -18.82
C ASN A 184 0.29 5.16 -18.79
N ARG A 185 -0.72 4.34 -18.53
CA ARG A 185 -2.15 4.68 -18.50
C ARG A 185 -2.84 4.07 -17.28
N TRP A 186 -4.11 4.35 -17.16
CA TRP A 186 -5.02 3.77 -16.17
C TRP A 186 -5.45 2.35 -16.57
N GLY A 187 -5.77 1.52 -15.61
CA GLY A 187 -6.28 0.17 -15.82
C GLY A 187 -5.38 -0.91 -15.26
N VAL A 188 -5.68 -2.15 -15.62
CA VAL A 188 -5.03 -3.38 -15.18
C VAL A 188 -4.34 -4.03 -16.37
N SER A 189 -3.11 -4.48 -16.20
CA SER A 189 -2.36 -5.20 -17.23
C SER A 189 -2.62 -6.69 -17.16
N GLU A 190 -2.65 -7.34 -18.33
CA GLU A 190 -2.65 -8.81 -18.41
C GLU A 190 -1.28 -9.44 -18.11
N ASP A 191 -0.20 -8.64 -18.23
CA ASP A 191 1.15 -9.10 -17.98
C ASP A 191 1.45 -9.11 -16.48
N VAL A 192 1.59 -10.31 -15.94
CA VAL A 192 1.80 -10.59 -14.52
C VAL A 192 3.05 -11.45 -14.34
N PHE A 193 3.57 -11.54 -13.12
CA PHE A 193 4.65 -12.47 -12.81
C PHE A 193 4.26 -13.90 -13.16
N CYS A 194 5.20 -14.64 -13.80
CA CYS A 194 4.96 -16.02 -14.19
C CYS A 194 5.01 -16.95 -12.97
N ALA A 195 3.86 -17.48 -12.56
CA ALA A 195 3.78 -18.43 -11.45
C ALA A 195 4.39 -19.81 -11.75
N GLY A 196 4.71 -20.08 -13.03
CA GLY A 196 5.34 -21.33 -13.46
C GLY A 196 6.87 -21.36 -13.35
N LYS A 197 7.52 -20.18 -13.30
CA LYS A 197 8.98 -20.05 -13.27
C LYS A 197 9.51 -20.00 -11.84
N GLU A 198 10.59 -20.72 -11.57
CA GLU A 198 11.24 -20.67 -10.26
C GLU A 198 12.00 -19.36 -10.08
N GLU A 199 12.57 -18.83 -11.16
CA GLU A 199 13.30 -17.57 -11.22
C GLU A 199 12.43 -16.38 -10.75
N THR A 200 11.11 -16.45 -10.98
CA THR A 200 10.16 -15.45 -10.47
C THR A 200 10.15 -15.44 -8.94
N PHE A 201 10.11 -16.59 -8.33
CA PHE A 201 10.12 -16.70 -6.87
C PHE A 201 11.47 -16.30 -6.29
N GLU A 202 12.57 -16.73 -6.90
CA GLU A 202 13.94 -16.33 -6.49
C GLU A 202 14.14 -14.81 -6.58
N PHE A 203 13.60 -14.18 -7.60
CA PHE A 203 13.60 -12.72 -7.75
C PHE A 203 12.83 -12.05 -6.61
N LEU A 204 11.58 -12.45 -6.39
CA LEU A 204 10.74 -11.87 -5.34
C LEU A 204 11.27 -12.13 -3.93
N GLU A 205 11.81 -13.31 -3.67
CA GLU A 205 12.50 -13.65 -2.42
C GLU A 205 13.74 -12.74 -2.21
N GLY A 206 14.47 -12.44 -3.28
CA GLY A 206 15.57 -11.47 -3.25
C GLY A 206 15.12 -10.06 -2.90
N VAL A 207 14.06 -9.56 -3.56
CA VAL A 207 13.43 -8.27 -3.26
C VAL A 207 12.93 -8.21 -1.83
N LEU A 208 12.13 -9.19 -1.41
CA LEU A 208 11.52 -9.24 -0.09
C LEU A 208 12.56 -9.41 1.04
N THR A 209 13.75 -9.94 0.73
CA THR A 209 14.86 -9.97 1.69
C THR A 209 15.30 -8.56 2.06
N GLU A 210 15.58 -7.71 1.06
CA GLU A 210 16.02 -6.34 1.30
C GLU A 210 14.89 -5.48 1.89
N VAL A 211 13.65 -5.68 1.44
CA VAL A 211 12.49 -5.00 2.01
C VAL A 211 12.30 -5.35 3.49
N ALA A 212 12.41 -6.63 3.86
CA ALA A 212 12.28 -7.06 5.25
C ALA A 212 13.37 -6.47 6.16
N GLU A 213 14.56 -6.20 5.63
CA GLU A 213 15.67 -5.54 6.36
C GLU A 213 15.42 -4.03 6.55
N MET A 214 14.83 -3.35 5.54
CA MET A 214 14.56 -1.92 5.58
C MET A 214 13.37 -1.55 6.46
N PHE A 215 12.38 -2.43 6.59
CA PHE A 215 11.12 -2.16 7.31
C PHE A 215 11.00 -3.01 8.58
N PRO A 216 11.18 -2.42 9.77
CA PRO A 216 11.20 -3.18 11.03
C PRO A 216 9.83 -3.70 11.46
N TYR A 217 8.73 -3.12 10.98
CA TYR A 217 7.39 -3.55 11.36
C TYR A 217 7.11 -4.99 10.89
N GLU A 218 6.22 -5.68 11.60
CA GLU A 218 5.96 -7.11 11.36
C GLU A 218 5.25 -7.40 10.03
N TYR A 219 4.48 -6.46 9.47
CA TYR A 219 3.71 -6.66 8.24
C TYR A 219 4.42 -6.12 7.00
N ILE A 220 4.39 -6.93 5.92
CA ILE A 220 4.68 -6.52 4.54
C ILE A 220 3.42 -6.79 3.72
N HIS A 221 2.95 -5.80 2.99
CA HIS A 221 1.84 -5.94 2.07
C HIS A 221 2.35 -6.46 0.73
N ILE A 222 1.69 -7.50 0.21
CA ILE A 222 2.12 -8.19 -1.02
C ILE A 222 1.17 -7.93 -2.20
N GLY A 223 0.22 -7.00 -2.06
CA GLY A 223 -0.81 -6.76 -3.06
C GLY A 223 -1.78 -7.93 -3.17
N GLY A 224 -1.76 -8.60 -4.30
CA GLY A 224 -2.57 -9.80 -4.58
C GLY A 224 -3.87 -9.51 -5.30
N ASP A 225 -4.18 -8.23 -5.53
CA ASP A 225 -5.37 -7.76 -6.21
C ASP A 225 -5.27 -7.85 -7.73
N GLU A 226 -6.41 -7.77 -8.37
CA GLU A 226 -6.62 -7.59 -9.81
C GLU A 226 -5.66 -8.37 -10.73
N CYS A 227 -5.20 -9.56 -10.31
CA CYS A 227 -4.29 -10.40 -11.10
C CYS A 227 -5.05 -11.15 -12.19
N PRO A 228 -4.97 -10.75 -13.49
CA PRO A 228 -5.63 -11.46 -14.58
C PRO A 228 -4.99 -12.84 -14.79
N LYS A 229 -5.81 -13.83 -15.14
CA LYS A 229 -5.37 -15.23 -15.27
C LYS A 229 -5.00 -15.60 -16.69
N VAL A 230 -5.32 -14.77 -17.67
CA VAL A 230 -5.20 -15.08 -19.09
C VAL A 230 -3.77 -15.49 -19.52
N ARG A 231 -2.75 -14.85 -18.94
CA ARG A 231 -1.35 -15.24 -19.22
C ARG A 231 -1.01 -16.59 -18.62
N TRP A 232 -1.49 -16.90 -17.42
CA TRP A 232 -1.24 -18.18 -16.77
C TRP A 232 -1.95 -19.33 -17.47
N GLU A 233 -3.19 -19.12 -17.93
CA GLU A 233 -3.98 -20.12 -18.69
C GLU A 233 -3.26 -20.58 -19.95
N GLN A 234 -2.53 -19.66 -20.60
CA GLN A 234 -1.82 -19.90 -21.86
C GLN A 234 -0.36 -20.33 -21.67
N CYS A 235 0.20 -20.16 -20.46
CA CYS A 235 1.61 -20.41 -20.17
C CYS A 235 1.86 -21.89 -19.84
N PRO A 236 2.65 -22.64 -20.66
CA PRO A 236 2.92 -24.05 -20.38
C PRO A 236 3.56 -24.31 -19.02
N LEU A 237 4.40 -23.37 -18.52
CA LEU A 237 5.06 -23.50 -17.21
C LEU A 237 4.06 -23.32 -16.06
N CYS A 238 3.13 -22.35 -16.17
CA CYS A 238 2.07 -22.16 -15.19
C CYS A 238 1.14 -23.36 -15.16
N GLN A 239 0.73 -23.88 -16.34
CA GLN A 239 -0.11 -25.07 -16.43
C GLN A 239 0.59 -26.32 -15.88
N LYS A 240 1.91 -26.44 -16.13
CA LYS A 240 2.70 -27.52 -15.53
C LYS A 240 2.73 -27.39 -13.99
N ARG A 241 3.02 -26.20 -13.46
CA ARG A 241 3.02 -25.94 -11.99
C ARG A 241 1.68 -26.30 -11.37
N ARG A 242 0.59 -25.87 -12.02
CA ARG A 242 -0.77 -26.21 -11.61
C ARG A 242 -1.00 -27.72 -11.53
N ALA A 243 -0.63 -28.43 -12.58
CA ALA A 243 -0.78 -29.89 -12.64
C ALA A 243 0.08 -30.62 -11.60
N ASP A 244 1.35 -30.25 -11.47
CA ASP A 244 2.31 -30.84 -10.53
C ASP A 244 1.87 -30.71 -9.06
N ASN A 245 1.11 -29.64 -8.74
CA ASN A 245 0.60 -29.34 -7.40
C ASN A 245 -0.89 -29.69 -7.21
N ASN A 246 -1.52 -30.35 -8.19
CA ASN A 246 -2.94 -30.73 -8.17
C ASN A 246 -3.89 -29.55 -7.91
N LEU A 247 -3.56 -28.35 -8.45
CA LEU A 247 -4.39 -27.16 -8.33
C LEU A 247 -5.49 -27.18 -9.40
N LYS A 248 -6.72 -26.80 -9.01
CA LYS A 248 -7.90 -26.90 -9.89
C LYS A 248 -7.89 -25.86 -11.00
N ASP A 249 -7.51 -24.64 -10.64
CA ASP A 249 -7.59 -23.47 -11.50
C ASP A 249 -6.48 -22.45 -11.18
N GLU A 250 -6.50 -21.34 -11.86
CA GLU A 250 -5.52 -20.26 -11.70
C GLU A 250 -5.73 -19.44 -10.41
N HIS A 251 -6.88 -19.51 -9.76
CA HIS A 251 -7.09 -18.95 -8.43
C HIS A 251 -6.34 -19.77 -7.37
N GLU A 252 -6.40 -21.10 -7.46
CA GLU A 252 -5.57 -21.95 -6.60
C GLU A 252 -4.06 -21.81 -6.93
N LEU A 253 -3.70 -21.49 -8.18
CA LEU A 253 -2.31 -21.16 -8.53
C LEU A 253 -1.85 -19.82 -7.90
N GLN A 254 -2.73 -18.82 -7.84
CA GLN A 254 -2.44 -17.59 -7.09
C GLN A 254 -2.32 -17.86 -5.60
N SER A 255 -3.19 -18.68 -5.03
CA SER A 255 -3.08 -19.11 -3.64
C SER A 255 -1.75 -19.82 -3.36
N TYR A 256 -1.30 -20.70 -4.27
CA TYR A 256 0.02 -21.33 -4.18
C TYR A 256 1.14 -20.28 -4.16
N PHE A 257 1.05 -19.30 -5.06
CA PHE A 257 2.03 -18.20 -5.14
C PHE A 257 2.10 -17.42 -3.82
N VAL A 258 0.97 -16.98 -3.31
CA VAL A 258 0.84 -16.23 -2.06
C VAL A 258 1.37 -17.03 -0.87
N LYS A 259 1.00 -18.32 -0.75
CA LYS A 259 1.47 -19.21 0.31
C LYS A 259 2.99 -19.41 0.30
N ARG A 260 3.60 -19.41 -0.88
CA ARG A 260 5.04 -19.50 -1.01
C ARG A 260 5.74 -18.25 -0.49
N MET A 261 5.22 -17.06 -0.82
CA MET A 261 5.74 -15.80 -0.31
C MET A 261 5.49 -15.63 1.18
N GLU A 262 4.33 -16.08 1.68
CA GLU A 262 4.04 -16.11 3.12
C GLU A 262 5.06 -16.96 3.88
N ALA A 263 5.30 -18.20 3.43
CA ALA A 263 6.27 -19.09 4.08
C ALA A 263 7.69 -18.50 4.08
N PHE A 264 8.08 -17.84 3.00
CA PHE A 264 9.37 -17.16 2.90
C PHE A 264 9.48 -16.00 3.91
N LEU A 265 8.49 -15.13 3.98
CA LEU A 265 8.46 -13.98 4.89
C LEU A 265 8.32 -14.43 6.36
N ALA A 266 7.53 -15.48 6.63
CA ALA A 266 7.40 -16.04 7.96
C ALA A 266 8.75 -16.57 8.49
N ALA A 267 9.57 -17.20 7.63
CA ALA A 267 10.93 -17.61 8.00
C ALA A 267 11.87 -16.44 8.35
N LYS A 268 11.51 -15.21 7.92
CA LYS A 268 12.21 -13.95 8.29
C LYS A 268 11.54 -13.23 9.47
N GLY A 269 10.54 -13.83 10.10
CA GLY A 269 9.80 -13.23 11.22
C GLY A 269 8.81 -12.13 10.79
N LYS A 270 8.43 -12.10 9.51
CA LYS A 270 7.44 -11.17 8.97
C LYS A 270 6.12 -11.87 8.72
N LYS A 271 5.04 -11.10 8.73
CA LYS A 271 3.69 -11.50 8.33
C LYS A 271 3.32 -10.84 7.03
N ILE A 272 2.51 -11.51 6.23
CA ILE A 272 1.93 -10.88 5.05
C ILE A 272 0.57 -10.26 5.37
N ILE A 273 0.26 -9.20 4.64
CA ILE A 273 -1.08 -8.69 4.45
C ILE A 273 -1.30 -8.53 2.94
N GLY A 274 -2.49 -8.76 2.45
CA GLY A 274 -2.83 -8.57 1.04
C GLY A 274 -4.26 -8.12 0.87
N TRP A 275 -4.58 -7.62 -0.31
CA TRP A 275 -5.93 -7.27 -0.68
C TRP A 275 -6.85 -8.49 -0.62
N ASP A 276 -8.15 -8.28 -0.51
CA ASP A 276 -9.09 -9.37 -0.22
C ASP A 276 -9.21 -10.44 -1.33
N GLU A 277 -8.59 -10.25 -2.50
CA GLU A 277 -8.42 -11.28 -3.53
C GLU A 277 -7.53 -12.45 -3.09
N ILE A 278 -6.67 -12.29 -2.08
CA ILE A 278 -5.88 -13.41 -1.54
C ILE A 278 -6.73 -14.49 -0.87
N LEU A 279 -8.02 -14.21 -0.65
CA LEU A 279 -9.01 -15.21 -0.22
C LEU A 279 -9.37 -16.20 -1.33
N ASP A 280 -9.23 -15.78 -2.59
CA ASP A 280 -9.60 -16.58 -3.74
C ASP A 280 -8.64 -17.79 -3.90
N GLY A 281 -9.17 -19.00 -4.09
CA GLY A 281 -8.35 -20.21 -4.17
C GLY A 281 -7.75 -20.70 -2.85
N GLY A 282 -7.98 -20.00 -1.73
CA GLY A 282 -7.57 -20.38 -0.37
C GLY A 282 -6.41 -19.57 0.19
N ILE A 283 -6.69 -18.93 1.31
CA ILE A 283 -5.77 -18.01 2.00
C ILE A 283 -4.60 -18.76 2.69
N ALA A 284 -3.45 -18.09 2.83
CA ALA A 284 -2.33 -18.55 3.64
C ALA A 284 -2.63 -18.41 5.14
N GLU A 285 -2.14 -19.33 5.96
CA GLU A 285 -2.56 -19.53 7.36
C GLU A 285 -2.38 -18.28 8.24
N ASN A 286 -1.29 -17.53 8.07
CA ASN A 286 -0.97 -16.38 8.92
C ASN A 286 -1.15 -15.03 8.20
N ALA A 287 -1.81 -15.02 7.04
CA ALA A 287 -2.05 -13.80 6.29
C ALA A 287 -3.12 -12.94 6.95
N ALA A 288 -2.90 -11.63 7.00
CA ALA A 288 -3.95 -10.65 7.24
C ALA A 288 -4.60 -10.22 5.93
N VAL A 289 -5.83 -9.76 5.97
CA VAL A 289 -6.62 -9.35 4.80
C VAL A 289 -6.96 -7.87 4.87
N MET A 290 -6.66 -7.14 3.79
CA MET A 290 -7.11 -5.77 3.60
C MET A 290 -8.30 -5.76 2.64
N SER A 291 -9.50 -5.44 3.15
CA SER A 291 -10.76 -5.58 2.40
C SER A 291 -11.15 -4.27 1.74
N TRP A 292 -10.88 -4.14 0.43
CA TRP A 292 -11.15 -2.92 -0.35
C TRP A 292 -12.41 -3.02 -1.23
N ARG A 293 -12.75 -4.20 -1.74
CA ARG A 293 -13.92 -4.41 -2.61
C ARG A 293 -15.26 -4.21 -1.89
N GLY A 294 -15.23 -4.07 -0.57
CA GLY A 294 -16.39 -3.86 0.29
C GLY A 294 -16.19 -4.54 1.65
N HIS A 295 -17.30 -4.92 2.31
CA HIS A 295 -17.22 -5.53 3.63
C HIS A 295 -17.15 -7.07 3.59
N SER A 296 -17.55 -7.69 2.47
CA SER A 296 -17.72 -9.14 2.39
C SER A 296 -16.41 -9.91 2.57
N GLY A 297 -15.32 -9.46 1.93
CA GLY A 297 -14.00 -10.07 2.07
C GLY A 297 -13.50 -10.04 3.51
N GLY A 298 -13.63 -8.88 4.17
CA GLY A 298 -13.24 -8.72 5.57
C GLY A 298 -14.08 -9.60 6.51
N ILE A 299 -15.39 -9.68 6.30
CA ILE A 299 -16.28 -10.58 7.08
C ILE A 299 -15.88 -12.05 6.87
N GLN A 300 -15.59 -12.45 5.64
CA GLN A 300 -15.14 -13.80 5.32
C GLN A 300 -13.83 -14.12 6.04
N ALA A 301 -12.82 -13.26 5.92
CA ALA A 301 -11.52 -13.43 6.56
C ALA A 301 -11.63 -13.51 8.10
N ALA A 302 -12.40 -12.62 8.71
CA ALA A 302 -12.65 -12.63 10.15
C ALA A 302 -13.33 -13.92 10.64
N ASN A 303 -14.31 -14.44 9.88
CA ASN A 303 -14.94 -15.71 10.18
C ASN A 303 -13.99 -16.91 10.06
N MET A 304 -12.91 -16.78 9.28
CA MET A 304 -11.85 -17.77 9.15
C MET A 304 -10.76 -17.59 10.22
N GLY A 305 -10.84 -16.55 11.06
CA GLY A 305 -9.88 -16.27 12.14
C GLY A 305 -8.69 -15.42 11.76
N HIS A 306 -8.70 -14.78 10.58
CA HIS A 306 -7.64 -13.88 10.14
C HIS A 306 -7.82 -12.45 10.66
N ASP A 307 -6.71 -11.76 10.87
CA ASP A 307 -6.71 -10.31 11.11
C ASP A 307 -7.19 -9.57 9.86
N VAL A 308 -7.98 -8.52 10.07
CA VAL A 308 -8.62 -7.76 8.97
C VAL A 308 -8.40 -6.28 9.12
N VAL A 309 -8.03 -5.62 8.03
CA VAL A 309 -8.05 -4.16 7.88
C VAL A 309 -9.16 -3.79 6.89
N MET A 310 -10.11 -2.99 7.32
CA MET A 310 -11.24 -2.57 6.49
C MET A 310 -10.90 -1.29 5.73
N THR A 311 -10.89 -1.38 4.40
CA THR A 311 -10.61 -0.26 3.49
C THR A 311 -11.62 -0.20 2.33
N PRO A 312 -12.94 -0.32 2.58
CA PRO A 312 -13.93 -0.41 1.52
C PRO A 312 -13.93 0.86 0.67
N HIS A 313 -13.68 0.72 -0.64
CA HIS A 313 -13.44 1.81 -1.56
C HIS A 313 -14.57 2.85 -1.58
N LEU A 314 -15.82 2.44 -1.40
CA LEU A 314 -16.98 3.34 -1.36
C LEU A 314 -17.02 4.27 -0.14
N PHE A 315 -16.11 4.10 0.83
CA PHE A 315 -16.09 4.86 2.08
C PHE A 315 -14.76 5.54 2.38
N VAL A 316 -13.62 4.98 1.90
CA VAL A 316 -12.30 5.46 2.33
C VAL A 316 -11.31 5.71 1.18
N TYR A 317 -11.71 5.56 -0.10
CA TYR A 317 -10.86 5.92 -1.23
C TYR A 317 -10.94 7.42 -1.48
N LEU A 318 -10.03 8.17 -0.86
CA LEU A 318 -9.99 9.63 -0.90
C LEU A 318 -9.48 10.20 -2.23
N ASP A 319 -9.12 9.34 -3.18
CA ASP A 319 -8.81 9.64 -4.56
C ASP A 319 -10.06 9.77 -5.46
N TYR A 320 -11.25 9.50 -4.91
CA TYR A 320 -12.52 9.76 -5.56
C TYR A 320 -12.90 11.25 -5.50
N TYR A 321 -13.80 11.71 -6.38
CA TYR A 321 -14.37 13.07 -6.31
C TYR A 321 -15.06 13.30 -4.96
N GLN A 322 -14.75 14.42 -4.32
CA GLN A 322 -15.35 14.80 -3.02
C GLN A 322 -16.54 15.74 -3.20
N SER A 323 -16.62 16.43 -4.34
CA SER A 323 -17.71 17.31 -4.71
C SER A 323 -18.04 17.18 -6.20
N GLU A 324 -19.16 17.77 -6.63
CA GLU A 324 -19.61 17.73 -8.03
C GLU A 324 -18.89 18.75 -8.92
N TYR A 325 -18.13 19.69 -8.36
CA TYR A 325 -17.58 20.83 -9.11
C TYR A 325 -16.14 21.16 -8.67
N ASN A 326 -15.36 21.61 -9.66
CA ASN A 326 -14.02 22.19 -9.47
C ASN A 326 -13.00 21.25 -8.80
N GLU A 327 -13.12 19.95 -9.02
CA GLU A 327 -12.17 18.96 -8.53
C GLU A 327 -11.08 18.68 -9.59
N PRO A 328 -9.85 18.35 -9.18
CA PRO A 328 -8.88 17.73 -10.08
C PRO A 328 -9.42 16.42 -10.66
N LEU A 329 -8.84 15.99 -11.78
CA LEU A 329 -9.18 14.70 -12.38
C LEU A 329 -8.94 13.55 -11.39
N SER A 330 -9.96 12.74 -11.15
CA SER A 330 -9.90 11.55 -10.29
C SER A 330 -10.11 10.28 -11.11
N ILE A 331 -9.84 9.13 -10.49
CA ILE A 331 -10.14 7.80 -11.08
C ILE A 331 -11.64 7.60 -11.35
N GLY A 332 -12.50 8.37 -10.70
CA GLY A 332 -13.95 8.26 -10.74
C GLY A 332 -14.55 8.11 -9.36
N GLY A 333 -15.84 7.77 -9.32
CA GLY A 333 -16.57 7.66 -8.05
C GLY A 333 -16.90 8.99 -7.42
N MET A 334 -17.70 8.95 -6.35
CA MET A 334 -18.07 10.12 -5.55
C MET A 334 -18.04 9.73 -4.08
N LEU A 335 -17.19 10.41 -3.30
CA LEU A 335 -16.99 10.14 -1.89
C LEU A 335 -17.00 11.45 -1.08
N PRO A 336 -18.19 12.05 -0.86
CA PRO A 336 -18.29 13.23 -0.03
C PRO A 336 -18.01 12.92 1.45
N LEU A 337 -17.69 13.95 2.22
CA LEU A 337 -17.30 13.84 3.62
C LEU A 337 -18.30 13.05 4.48
N GLU A 338 -19.60 13.30 4.25
CA GLU A 338 -20.70 12.59 4.96
C GLU A 338 -20.63 11.08 4.73
N LYS A 339 -20.23 10.67 3.52
CA LYS A 339 -20.09 9.24 3.19
C LYS A 339 -18.92 8.62 3.92
N VAL A 340 -17.79 9.32 4.02
CA VAL A 340 -16.64 8.86 4.81
C VAL A 340 -17.03 8.64 6.27
N TYR A 341 -17.77 9.59 6.87
CA TYR A 341 -18.24 9.47 8.25
C TYR A 341 -19.29 8.37 8.47
N SER A 342 -19.88 7.82 7.42
CA SER A 342 -20.90 6.78 7.51
C SER A 342 -20.36 5.35 7.49
N ILE A 343 -19.05 5.16 7.54
CA ILE A 343 -18.39 3.83 7.48
C ILE A 343 -18.66 2.96 8.72
N ASP A 344 -19.09 3.51 9.82
CA ASP A 344 -19.23 2.82 11.12
C ASP A 344 -20.48 1.93 11.23
#